data_29378b072b87ad725c7f779e248be40e
#
_entry.id   29378b072b87ad725c7f779e248be40e
#
_cell.length_a   1.000
_cell.length_b   1.000
_cell.length_c   1.000
_cell.angle_alpha   90.00
_cell.angle_beta   90.00
_cell.angle_gamma   90.00
#
_symmetry.space_group_name_H-M   'P 1'
#
loop_
_entity.id
_entity.type
_entity.pdbx_description
1 polymer ?
#
loop_
_entity_poly.entity_id
_entity_poly.type
_entity_poly.pdbx_seq_one_letter_code
_entity_poly.pdbx_strand_id
1 'polypeptide(L)'
;MDGEHVLVGGRNTVYKLQLRDLKLRQLLEWNSSEQDKSVCLVKGKSETFCQNYIKVLKKFENDEGRYLMCGTNAFKPECREYVEDAGTYLMTKKSKGVGMCPYSPEHNSTSVLVQDQLYAGTAADYQVSSASVNNSFWSRQSSLGT
;
A
#
# COMPACT_ATOMS: atom_id res chain seq x y z
N MET A 1 -2.01 -13.62 6.78
CA MET A 1 -3.25 -14.32 7.15
C MET A 1 -3.27 -14.50 8.65
N ASP A 2 -4.38 -14.18 9.23
CA ASP A 2 -4.63 -14.23 10.66
C ASP A 2 -5.58 -15.43 10.88
N GLY A 3 -5.08 -16.65 10.98
CA GLY A 3 -5.79 -17.92 11.16
C GLY A 3 -7.26 -18.03 10.70
N GLU A 4 -8.04 -16.97 10.84
CA GLU A 4 -9.47 -16.92 10.48
C GLU A 4 -9.84 -15.88 9.43
N HIS A 5 -8.94 -14.94 9.12
CA HIS A 5 -9.22 -13.82 8.23
C HIS A 5 -8.14 -13.62 7.18
N VAL A 6 -8.53 -13.06 6.05
CA VAL A 6 -7.65 -12.61 4.99
C VAL A 6 -7.90 -11.12 4.70
N LEU A 7 -6.82 -10.36 4.54
CA LEU A 7 -6.89 -8.98 4.10
C LEU A 7 -6.64 -8.91 2.60
N VAL A 8 -7.50 -8.18 1.90
CA VAL A 8 -7.40 -7.97 0.45
C VAL A 8 -7.35 -6.49 0.16
N GLY A 9 -6.25 -6.04 -0.43
CA GLY A 9 -6.09 -4.68 -0.91
C GLY A 9 -6.69 -4.50 -2.30
N GLY A 10 -7.49 -3.45 -2.47
CA GLY A 10 -8.09 -3.08 -3.74
C GLY A 10 -7.91 -1.60 -4.06
N ARG A 11 -8.78 -1.09 -4.90
CA ARG A 11 -8.84 0.35 -5.21
C ARG A 11 -9.55 1.08 -4.07
N ASN A 12 -8.84 1.99 -3.42
CA ASN A 12 -9.34 2.85 -2.34
C ASN A 12 -9.82 2.10 -1.10
N THR A 13 -9.55 0.80 -1.00
CA THR A 13 -10.17 -0.01 0.05
C THR A 13 -9.32 -1.21 0.42
N VAL A 14 -9.31 -1.55 1.70
CA VAL A 14 -8.83 -2.83 2.22
C VAL A 14 -10.00 -3.58 2.82
N TYR A 15 -10.19 -4.82 2.41
CA TYR A 15 -11.25 -5.69 2.86
C TYR A 15 -10.70 -6.71 3.85
N LYS A 16 -11.34 -6.89 4.99
CA LYS A 16 -11.11 -8.01 5.89
C LYS A 16 -12.21 -9.04 5.68
N LEU A 17 -11.84 -10.18 5.15
CA LEU A 17 -12.78 -11.27 4.86
C LEU A 17 -12.54 -12.42 5.81
N GLN A 18 -13.61 -13.11 6.19
CA GLN A 18 -13.48 -14.34 6.91
C GLN A 18 -13.01 -15.45 5.96
N LEU A 19 -11.98 -16.19 6.34
CA LEU A 19 -11.35 -17.17 5.46
C LEU A 19 -12.27 -18.32 5.05
N ARG A 20 -13.17 -18.73 5.96
CA ARG A 20 -14.04 -19.89 5.76
C ARG A 20 -15.12 -19.70 4.68
N ASP A 21 -15.72 -18.51 4.63
CA ASP A 21 -16.87 -18.22 3.75
C ASP A 21 -16.69 -16.95 2.91
N LEU A 22 -15.53 -16.30 3.02
CA LEU A 22 -15.16 -15.04 2.35
C LEU A 22 -16.14 -13.89 2.61
N LYS A 23 -16.90 -13.97 3.70
CA LYS A 23 -17.79 -12.87 4.08
C LYS A 23 -17.00 -11.68 4.58
N LEU A 24 -17.46 -10.50 4.18
CA LEU A 24 -16.89 -9.23 4.62
C LEU A 24 -17.10 -9.05 6.12
N ARG A 25 -16.02 -8.80 6.86
CA ARG A 25 -16.04 -8.53 8.29
C ARG A 25 -15.76 -7.07 8.61
N GLN A 26 -14.85 -6.48 7.85
CA GLN A 26 -14.42 -5.11 8.08
C GLN A 26 -13.93 -4.49 6.77
N LEU A 27 -14.11 -3.19 6.66
CA LEU A 27 -13.72 -2.41 5.50
C LEU A 27 -12.90 -1.20 5.99
N LEU A 28 -11.74 -1.00 5.39
CA LEU A 28 -10.94 0.20 5.58
C LEU A 28 -10.95 1.00 4.28
N GLU A 29 -11.55 2.18 4.31
CA GLU A 29 -11.51 3.10 3.19
C GLU A 29 -10.28 3.99 3.28
N TRP A 30 -9.55 4.07 2.17
CA TRP A 30 -8.40 4.94 2.05
C TRP A 30 -8.37 5.53 0.64
N ASN A 31 -9.07 6.64 0.47
CA ASN A 31 -9.10 7.39 -0.77
C ASN A 31 -7.90 8.34 -0.86
N SER A 32 -7.43 8.59 -2.08
CA SER A 32 -6.51 9.70 -2.32
C SER A 32 -7.23 11.03 -2.07
N SER A 33 -6.50 12.02 -1.57
CA SER A 33 -7.07 13.35 -1.37
C SER A 33 -7.45 14.00 -2.70
N GLU A 34 -8.40 14.93 -2.68
CA GLU A 34 -8.78 15.68 -3.88
C GLU A 34 -7.59 16.48 -4.44
N GLN A 35 -6.71 16.96 -3.59
CA GLN A 35 -5.48 17.64 -4.00
C GLN A 35 -4.54 16.67 -4.75
N ASP A 36 -4.30 15.49 -4.21
CA ASP A 36 -3.42 14.50 -4.86
C ASP A 36 -4.00 14.03 -6.19
N LYS A 37 -5.32 13.83 -6.26
CA LYS A 37 -6.02 13.50 -7.52
C LYS A 37 -5.86 14.62 -8.54
N SER A 38 -6.04 15.86 -8.15
CA SER A 38 -5.89 17.03 -9.04
C SER A 38 -4.49 17.12 -9.61
N VAL A 39 -3.46 16.97 -8.79
CA VAL A 39 -2.06 16.97 -9.23
C VAL A 39 -1.79 15.82 -10.21
N CYS A 40 -2.35 14.65 -9.95
CA CYS A 40 -2.25 13.48 -10.81
C CYS A 40 -2.86 13.75 -12.20
N LEU A 41 -4.04 14.35 -12.26
CA LEU A 41 -4.71 14.72 -13.51
C LEU A 41 -3.90 15.77 -14.30
N VAL A 42 -3.31 16.75 -13.61
CA VAL A 42 -2.43 17.74 -14.24
C VAL A 42 -1.19 17.09 -14.85
N LYS A 43 -0.69 16.02 -14.26
CA LYS A 43 0.40 15.21 -14.83
C LYS A 43 -0.01 14.40 -16.07
N GLY A 44 -1.26 14.49 -16.50
CA GLY A 44 -1.78 13.80 -17.69
C GLY A 44 -2.21 12.35 -17.45
N LYS A 45 -2.37 11.94 -16.19
CA LYS A 45 -2.85 10.60 -15.86
C LYS A 45 -4.37 10.54 -15.93
N SER A 46 -4.93 9.35 -16.20
CA SER A 46 -6.38 9.16 -16.25
C SER A 46 -7.00 9.20 -14.84
N GLU A 47 -8.27 9.57 -14.78
CA GLU A 47 -9.02 9.55 -13.53
C GLU A 47 -9.02 8.17 -12.86
N THR A 48 -9.10 7.10 -13.66
CA THR A 48 -9.04 5.73 -13.16
C THR A 48 -7.70 5.44 -12.45
N PHE A 49 -6.59 5.93 -12.99
CA PHE A 49 -5.27 5.72 -12.40
C PHE A 49 -4.94 6.69 -11.26
N CYS A 50 -5.66 7.81 -11.18
CA CYS A 50 -5.52 8.80 -10.10
C CYS A 50 -6.34 8.42 -8.87
N GLN A 51 -6.31 7.14 -8.51
CA GLN A 51 -6.93 6.57 -7.32
C GLN A 51 -5.84 5.93 -6.44
N ASN A 52 -6.22 5.45 -5.28
CA ASN A 52 -5.30 4.74 -4.41
C ASN A 52 -5.44 3.23 -4.62
N TYR A 53 -4.44 2.59 -5.17
CA TYR A 53 -4.38 1.13 -5.31
C TYR A 53 -3.44 0.56 -4.25
N ILE A 54 -3.97 -0.31 -3.40
CA ILE A 54 -3.20 -0.92 -2.33
C ILE A 54 -2.26 -1.98 -2.93
N LYS A 55 -0.97 -1.74 -2.84
CA LYS A 55 0.06 -2.60 -3.44
C LYS A 55 0.89 -3.36 -2.41
N VAL A 56 0.99 -2.85 -1.20
CA VAL A 56 1.70 -3.49 -0.09
C VAL A 56 0.72 -3.65 1.06
N LEU A 57 0.63 -4.86 1.60
CA LEU A 57 -0.24 -5.18 2.71
C LEU A 57 0.46 -6.26 3.54
N LYS A 58 1.06 -5.86 4.65
CA LYS A 58 1.88 -6.73 5.50
C LYS A 58 1.44 -6.62 6.95
N LYS A 59 1.47 -7.76 7.65
CA LYS A 59 1.28 -7.82 9.09
C LYS A 59 2.66 -7.82 9.77
N PHE A 60 2.83 -7.00 10.80
CA PHE A 60 4.07 -7.04 11.60
C PHE A 60 4.15 -8.33 12.40
N GLU A 61 5.32 -8.97 12.39
CA GLU A 61 5.50 -10.30 12.99
C GLU A 61 5.41 -10.29 14.52
N ASN A 62 5.90 -9.22 15.12
CA ASN A 62 6.04 -9.11 16.57
C ASN A 62 4.95 -8.27 17.24
N ASP A 63 3.94 -7.85 16.49
CA ASP A 63 2.90 -6.96 16.98
C ASP A 63 1.56 -7.35 16.38
N GLU A 64 0.77 -8.09 17.14
CA GLU A 64 -0.56 -8.51 16.69
C GLU A 64 -1.47 -7.30 16.45
N GLY A 65 -2.16 -7.33 15.32
CA GLY A 65 -3.08 -6.26 14.95
C GLY A 65 -2.43 -5.03 14.34
N ARG A 66 -1.11 -5.03 14.13
CA ARG A 66 -0.39 -3.95 13.46
C ARG A 66 -0.06 -4.30 12.02
N TYR A 67 -0.38 -3.38 11.11
CA TYR A 67 -0.26 -3.61 9.67
C TYR A 67 0.46 -2.46 8.99
N LEU A 68 1.28 -2.80 7.99
CA LEU A 68 1.87 -1.85 7.05
C LEU A 68 1.12 -1.94 5.73
N MET A 69 0.60 -0.82 5.26
CA MET A 69 -0.14 -0.70 4.01
C MET A 69 0.46 0.42 3.16
N CYS A 70 0.73 0.12 1.89
CA CYS A 70 1.19 1.13 0.94
C CYS A 70 0.30 1.12 -0.30
N GLY A 71 0.01 2.28 -0.81
CA GLY A 71 -0.78 2.48 -2.00
C GLY A 71 -0.17 3.46 -2.98
N THR A 72 -0.62 3.41 -4.23
CA THR A 72 -0.16 4.30 -5.29
C THR A 72 -0.54 5.75 -5.05
N ASN A 73 -1.65 5.98 -4.37
CA ASN A 73 -2.13 7.28 -3.92
C ASN A 73 -2.07 8.35 -5.01
N ALA A 74 -2.71 8.08 -6.16
CA ALA A 74 -2.75 9.00 -7.29
C ALA A 74 -1.33 9.42 -7.75
N PHE A 75 -0.46 8.46 -8.04
CA PHE A 75 0.94 8.68 -8.45
C PHE A 75 1.78 9.45 -7.43
N LYS A 76 1.40 9.36 -6.16
CA LYS A 76 2.15 9.90 -5.02
C LYS A 76 2.19 8.85 -3.91
N PRO A 77 3.00 7.78 -4.08
CA PRO A 77 2.97 6.63 -3.17
C PRO A 77 3.09 7.01 -1.71
N GLU A 78 2.23 6.42 -0.90
CA GLU A 78 2.16 6.66 0.53
C GLU A 78 2.09 5.32 1.26
N CYS A 79 2.78 5.24 2.39
CA CYS A 79 2.68 4.11 3.31
C CYS A 79 2.07 4.56 4.63
N ARG A 80 1.25 3.70 5.21
CA ARG A 80 0.60 3.92 6.51
C ARG A 80 0.76 2.70 7.39
N GLU A 81 0.91 2.94 8.68
CA GLU A 81 0.75 1.90 9.68
C GLU A 81 -0.62 2.03 10.33
N TYR A 82 -1.30 0.91 10.47
CA TYR A 82 -2.58 0.81 11.13
C TYR A 82 -2.49 -0.18 12.28
N VAL A 83 -3.21 0.11 13.35
CA VAL A 83 -3.45 -0.81 14.47
C VAL A 83 -4.93 -1.13 14.50
N GLU A 84 -5.25 -2.42 14.57
CA GLU A 84 -6.62 -2.88 14.77
C GLU A 84 -6.97 -2.76 16.25
N ASP A 85 -8.00 -1.98 16.56
CA ASP A 85 -8.51 -1.78 17.91
C ASP A 85 -10.02 -1.87 17.91
N ALA A 86 -10.57 -2.80 18.69
CA ALA A 86 -12.02 -2.99 18.87
C ALA A 86 -12.82 -3.06 17.55
N GLY A 87 -12.28 -3.73 16.54
CA GLY A 87 -12.92 -3.89 15.23
C GLY A 87 -12.77 -2.71 14.29
N THR A 88 -11.95 -1.72 14.63
CA THR A 88 -11.62 -0.58 13.77
C THR A 88 -10.12 -0.49 13.53
N TYR A 89 -9.72 0.19 12.44
CA TYR A 89 -8.33 0.47 12.15
C TYR A 89 -8.00 1.91 12.50
N LEU A 90 -6.96 2.10 13.31
CA LEU A 90 -6.43 3.41 13.68
C LEU A 90 -5.09 3.62 12.98
N MET A 91 -4.97 4.71 12.23
CA MET A 91 -3.71 5.09 11.61
C MET A 91 -2.76 5.64 12.68
N THR A 92 -1.61 4.99 12.85
CA THR A 92 -0.61 5.40 13.83
C THR A 92 0.56 6.15 13.20
N LYS A 93 0.83 5.91 11.92
CA LYS A 93 1.95 6.53 11.22
C LYS A 93 1.66 6.64 9.72
N LYS A 94 2.25 7.65 9.11
CA LYS A 94 2.16 7.94 7.69
C LYS A 94 3.53 8.35 7.17
N SER A 95 3.92 7.85 6.00
CA SER A 95 5.22 8.13 5.39
C SER A 95 5.14 8.10 3.86
N LYS A 96 6.16 8.64 3.21
CA LYS A 96 6.27 8.55 1.76
C LYS A 96 6.52 7.11 1.35
N GLY A 97 5.85 6.65 0.29
CA GLY A 97 5.95 5.29 -0.23
C GLY A 97 6.94 5.10 -1.37
N VAL A 98 7.68 6.14 -1.75
CA VAL A 98 8.67 6.06 -2.83
C VAL A 98 9.72 4.99 -2.52
N GLY A 99 9.96 4.09 -3.48
CA GLY A 99 10.86 2.95 -3.28
C GLY A 99 10.24 1.76 -2.54
N MET A 100 9.05 1.90 -1.96
CA MET A 100 8.32 0.83 -1.28
C MET A 100 7.09 0.38 -2.05
N CYS A 101 6.47 1.29 -2.79
CA CYS A 101 5.24 1.08 -3.53
C CYS A 101 5.36 1.72 -4.91
N PRO A 102 4.82 1.11 -5.98
CA PRO A 102 4.88 1.70 -7.31
C PRO A 102 4.01 2.98 -7.39
N TYR A 103 4.36 3.85 -8.33
CA TYR A 103 3.55 5.02 -8.67
C TYR A 103 2.29 4.65 -9.43
N SER A 104 2.40 3.73 -10.37
CA SER A 104 1.30 3.33 -11.25
C SER A 104 0.64 2.05 -10.77
N PRO A 105 -0.71 1.94 -10.85
CA PRO A 105 -1.39 0.67 -10.57
C PRO A 105 -1.02 -0.45 -11.55
N GLU A 106 -0.51 -0.11 -12.72
CA GLU A 106 -0.10 -1.10 -13.73
C GLU A 106 1.30 -1.66 -13.49
N HIS A 107 2.12 -1.00 -12.68
CA HIS A 107 3.46 -1.49 -12.38
C HIS A 107 3.42 -2.66 -11.41
N ASN A 108 4.18 -3.69 -11.73
CA ASN A 108 4.40 -4.81 -10.83
C ASN A 108 5.41 -4.42 -9.75
N SER A 109 5.19 -4.95 -8.57
CA SER A 109 6.09 -4.80 -7.45
C SER A 109 6.10 -6.08 -6.62
N THR A 110 7.17 -6.26 -5.88
CA THR A 110 7.26 -7.33 -4.88
C THR A 110 7.78 -6.77 -3.58
N SER A 111 7.36 -7.36 -2.48
CA SER A 111 7.81 -6.91 -1.17
C SER A 111 7.78 -8.03 -0.15
N VAL A 112 8.67 -7.93 0.82
CA VAL A 112 8.70 -8.83 1.97
C VAL A 112 9.01 -8.04 3.23
N LEU A 113 8.34 -8.37 4.32
CA LEU A 113 8.59 -7.79 5.63
C LEU A 113 9.38 -8.81 6.45
N VAL A 114 10.57 -8.44 6.90
CA VAL A 114 11.45 -9.28 7.72
C VAL A 114 11.92 -8.48 8.91
N GLN A 115 11.67 -9.00 10.11
CA GLN A 115 12.02 -8.31 11.36
C GLN A 115 11.57 -6.84 11.37
N ASP A 116 10.32 -6.62 10.97
CA ASP A 116 9.68 -5.30 10.88
C ASP A 116 10.38 -4.31 9.92
N GLN A 117 11.21 -4.82 9.01
CA GLN A 117 11.81 -4.05 7.92
C GLN A 117 11.21 -4.48 6.58
N LEU A 118 10.74 -3.51 5.81
CA LEU A 118 10.21 -3.76 4.47
C LEU A 118 11.33 -3.73 3.44
N TYR A 119 11.43 -4.81 2.67
CA TYR A 119 12.25 -4.89 1.48
C TYR A 119 11.30 -4.90 0.29
N ALA A 120 11.50 -3.95 -0.63
CA ALA A 120 10.63 -3.81 -1.79
C ALA A 120 11.43 -3.70 -3.08
N GLY A 121 10.92 -4.35 -4.12
CA GLY A 121 11.38 -4.18 -5.50
C GLY A 121 10.29 -3.49 -6.29
N THR A 122 10.50 -2.23 -6.66
CA THR A 122 9.53 -1.42 -7.39
C THR A 122 10.21 -0.28 -8.14
N ALA A 123 9.50 0.31 -9.10
CA ALA A 123 9.96 1.53 -9.75
C ALA A 123 9.99 2.70 -8.75
N ALA A 124 11.13 3.37 -8.69
CA ALA A 124 11.34 4.51 -7.79
C ALA A 124 11.04 5.87 -8.45
N ASP A 125 10.68 5.87 -9.74
CA ASP A 125 10.38 7.08 -10.51
C ASP A 125 9.08 6.87 -11.29
N TYR A 126 8.21 7.88 -11.28
CA TYR A 126 6.96 7.85 -12.04
C TYR A 126 7.13 8.05 -13.54
N GLN A 127 8.29 8.56 -13.98
CA GLN A 127 8.62 8.77 -15.40
C GLN A 127 9.26 7.55 -16.06
N VAL A 128 9.27 6.41 -15.39
CA VAL A 128 9.79 5.17 -15.98
C VAL A 128 9.02 4.89 -17.28
N SER A 129 9.69 5.10 -18.41
CA SER A 129 9.15 4.74 -19.71
C SER A 129 9.07 3.23 -19.83
N SER A 130 8.18 2.72 -20.69
CA SER A 130 8.01 1.29 -20.93
C SER A 130 9.30 0.56 -21.33
N ALA A 131 10.34 1.28 -21.73
CA ALA A 131 11.66 0.73 -22.07
C ALA A 131 12.55 0.45 -20.85
N SER A 132 12.19 0.92 -19.65
CA SER A 132 13.01 0.77 -18.43
C SER A 132 12.40 -0.20 -17.41
N VAL A 133 11.51 -1.07 -17.85
CA VAL A 133 10.80 -2.06 -17.00
C VAL A 133 11.73 -3.06 -16.29
N ASN A 134 13.03 -3.11 -16.65
CA ASN A 134 14.01 -4.02 -16.05
C ASN A 134 14.80 -3.43 -14.87
N ASN A 135 14.58 -2.17 -14.50
CA ASN A 135 15.25 -1.57 -13.35
C ASN A 135 14.37 -1.68 -12.11
N SER A 136 14.17 -2.90 -11.63
CA SER A 136 13.63 -3.12 -10.29
C SER A 136 14.68 -2.66 -9.29
N PHE A 137 14.37 -1.61 -8.58
CA PHE A 137 15.24 -1.06 -7.54
C PHE A 137 14.90 -1.74 -6.21
N TRP A 138 15.87 -2.39 -5.60
CA TRP A 138 15.76 -2.93 -4.25
C TRP A 138 16.10 -1.82 -3.25
N SER A 139 15.12 -1.36 -2.51
CA SER A 139 15.35 -0.43 -1.41
C SER A 139 15.12 -1.11 -0.07
N ARG A 140 16.09 -0.96 0.81
CA ARG A 140 15.92 -1.29 2.22
C ARG A 140 15.43 -0.04 2.92
N GLN A 141 14.24 -0.07 3.45
CA GLN A 141 13.80 0.94 4.39
C GLN A 141 13.98 0.39 5.80
N SER A 142 14.73 1.12 6.61
CA SER A 142 14.77 0.87 8.05
C SER A 142 13.35 0.92 8.59
N SER A 143 13.09 0.08 9.58
CA SER A 143 11.81 0.06 10.30
C SER A 143 11.26 1.48 10.40
N LEU A 144 10.01 1.62 10.08
CA LEU A 144 9.28 2.83 10.43
C LEU A 144 9.40 2.94 11.96
N GLY A 145 10.47 3.58 12.41
CA GLY A 145 10.96 3.50 13.78
C GLY A 145 9.92 3.89 14.81
N THR A 146 10.03 3.26 15.92
CA THR A 146 9.33 3.57 17.17
C THR A 146 9.29 5.06 17.46
#